data_230039e2fc9ef9f9065413b48e6c076c
#
_entry.id   230039e2fc9ef9f9065413b48e6c076c
#
_cell.length_a   1.000
_cell.length_b   1.000
_cell.length_c   1.000
_cell.angle_alpha   90.00
_cell.angle_beta   90.00
_cell.angle_gamma   90.00
#
_symmetry.space_group_name_H-M   'P 1'
#
loop_
_entity.id
_entity.type
_entity.pdbx_description
1 polymer ?
#
loop_
_entity_poly.entity_id
_entity_poly.type
_entity_poly.pdbx_seq_one_letter_code
_entity_poly.pdbx_strand_id
1 'polypeptide(L)'
;EDDPDSKTNSTLEMLRKVPLVTVDGEDKIQVNGSSNFKVHVNGKPNSMMSNNPTEVLKSLPANSVKSIEVITDPGAKYDAEGVGGILNIITTGGGMEGYTVTLNGGVSNRGYNASGYGTVQIGKFTVTGNYAYNHNTSPRSYSASGREDFTSDDYKYLSSESSSKHKGNFQYGSMEGSYEIDTLNLITFSMNMFGGKFKNNGRGSTNMLNAQREHAYSYNTLSRNESEWASLGFNFDYQRSFKKKGEYLTFSYRSPDNSEAYTEYEDVKDYPYSMDYLRDQHYDNDARTDEHTFQLDYTNPITKQHQIDAGVKYILRRNQSDSKYFKADDNNIYQPDNDLTSKFNQDQDILAAYADYQLKLGKFGGKAGVRFEHTIMDVEYKYMPDRNFDSNFNDLVPSASFTYQLAPTKTIRAN
;
A
#
# COMPACT_ATOMS: atom_id res chain seq x y z
N GLU A 1 -8.81 -16.68 18.71
CA GLU A 1 -8.09 -17.53 19.66
C GLU A 1 -8.84 -18.84 19.93
N ASP A 2 -10.16 -18.77 20.05
CA ASP A 2 -10.99 -19.94 20.42
C ASP A 2 -11.35 -20.87 19.23
N ASP A 3 -11.06 -20.48 18.00
CA ASP A 3 -11.31 -21.29 16.80
C ASP A 3 -10.19 -22.35 16.67
N PRO A 4 -10.54 -23.66 16.64
CA PRO A 4 -9.55 -24.75 16.53
C PRO A 4 -8.61 -24.63 15.33
N ASP A 5 -9.09 -24.04 14.22
CA ASP A 5 -8.33 -23.86 12.99
C ASP A 5 -7.23 -22.81 13.14
N SER A 6 -7.29 -21.95 14.17
CA SER A 6 -6.25 -20.95 14.46
C SER A 6 -4.89 -21.57 14.79
N LYS A 7 -4.85 -22.82 15.18
CA LYS A 7 -3.62 -23.52 15.56
C LYS A 7 -2.75 -23.94 14.37
N THR A 8 -3.36 -24.09 13.21
CA THR A 8 -2.70 -24.65 12.01
C THR A 8 -2.71 -23.71 10.82
N ASN A 9 -3.63 -22.75 10.79
CA ASN A 9 -3.82 -21.87 9.65
C ASN A 9 -3.04 -20.55 9.79
N SER A 10 -2.83 -19.89 8.65
CA SER A 10 -2.36 -18.50 8.61
C SER A 10 -3.50 -17.53 8.97
N THR A 11 -3.12 -16.31 9.33
CA THR A 11 -4.11 -15.25 9.58
C THR A 11 -4.94 -14.95 8.33
N LEU A 12 -4.34 -15.03 7.13
CA LEU A 12 -5.07 -14.85 5.87
C LEU A 12 -6.19 -15.89 5.68
N GLU A 13 -5.93 -17.16 6.00
CA GLU A 13 -6.95 -18.20 5.90
C GLU A 13 -8.08 -17.98 6.89
N MET A 14 -7.76 -17.51 8.09
CA MET A 14 -8.79 -17.16 9.10
C MET A 14 -9.62 -15.94 8.70
N LEU A 15 -9.07 -15.01 7.89
CA LEU A 15 -9.86 -13.88 7.37
C LEU A 15 -11.08 -14.30 6.55
N ARG A 16 -11.04 -15.45 5.89
CA ARG A 16 -12.18 -16.00 5.15
C ARG A 16 -13.42 -16.24 6.03
N LYS A 17 -13.22 -16.33 7.35
CA LYS A 17 -14.28 -16.51 8.35
C LYS A 17 -14.74 -15.19 8.97
N VAL A 18 -14.07 -14.08 8.68
CA VAL A 18 -14.39 -12.77 9.28
C VAL A 18 -15.52 -12.10 8.51
N PRO A 19 -16.62 -11.71 9.16
CA PRO A 19 -17.69 -10.97 8.51
C PRO A 19 -17.18 -9.67 7.86
N LEU A 20 -17.76 -9.31 6.71
CA LEU A 20 -17.40 -8.11 5.92
C LEU A 20 -15.98 -8.14 5.30
N VAL A 21 -15.28 -9.26 5.40
CA VAL A 21 -14.00 -9.49 4.72
C VAL A 21 -14.21 -10.57 3.67
N THR A 22 -13.73 -10.34 2.47
CA THR A 22 -13.67 -11.36 1.40
C THR A 22 -12.23 -11.55 0.98
N VAL A 23 -11.85 -12.81 0.79
CA VAL A 23 -10.54 -13.21 0.24
C VAL A 23 -10.84 -14.10 -0.95
N ASP A 24 -10.51 -13.63 -2.15
CA ASP A 24 -10.78 -14.35 -3.40
C ASP A 24 -9.81 -15.53 -3.65
N GLY A 25 -9.95 -16.18 -4.78
CA GLY A 25 -9.09 -17.30 -5.16
C GLY A 25 -7.64 -16.92 -5.50
N GLU A 26 -7.36 -15.62 -5.70
CA GLU A 26 -6.03 -15.06 -5.91
C GLU A 26 -5.46 -14.44 -4.62
N ASP A 27 -6.12 -14.68 -3.48
CA ASP A 27 -5.78 -14.15 -2.15
C ASP A 27 -5.91 -12.62 -2.02
N LYS A 28 -6.66 -11.97 -2.91
CA LYS A 28 -6.96 -10.53 -2.79
C LYS A 28 -8.00 -10.30 -1.70
N ILE A 29 -7.67 -9.37 -0.82
CA ILE A 29 -8.50 -9.04 0.34
C ILE A 29 -9.36 -7.82 -0.01
N GLN A 30 -10.64 -7.89 0.34
CA GLN A 30 -11.55 -6.75 0.34
C GLN A 30 -12.20 -6.61 1.72
N VAL A 31 -12.30 -5.38 2.20
CA VAL A 31 -12.96 -5.04 3.46
C VAL A 31 -14.18 -4.19 3.14
N ASN A 32 -15.35 -4.64 3.55
CA ASN A 32 -16.64 -4.01 3.25
C ASN A 32 -16.85 -3.75 1.73
N GLY A 33 -16.39 -4.68 0.89
CA GLY A 33 -16.47 -4.59 -0.57
C GLY A 33 -15.43 -3.67 -1.23
N SER A 34 -14.51 -3.08 -0.46
CA SER A 34 -13.45 -2.21 -0.98
C SER A 34 -12.08 -2.85 -0.86
N SER A 35 -11.27 -2.76 -1.90
CA SER A 35 -9.84 -3.10 -1.86
C SER A 35 -8.97 -1.98 -1.27
N ASN A 36 -9.52 -0.76 -1.14
CA ASN A 36 -8.84 0.34 -0.47
C ASN A 36 -9.21 0.34 1.02
N PHE A 37 -8.42 -0.33 1.83
CA PHE A 37 -8.58 -0.38 3.28
C PHE A 37 -7.23 -0.19 3.98
N LYS A 38 -7.27 0.20 5.24
CA LYS A 38 -6.07 0.29 6.08
C LYS A 38 -6.03 -0.88 7.06
N VAL A 39 -4.83 -1.30 7.43
CA VAL A 39 -4.65 -2.32 8.47
C VAL A 39 -4.06 -1.67 9.71
N HIS A 40 -4.71 -1.95 10.84
CA HIS A 40 -4.23 -1.57 12.16
C HIS A 40 -3.79 -2.82 12.92
N VAL A 41 -2.84 -2.66 13.79
CA VAL A 41 -2.46 -3.67 14.79
C VAL A 41 -2.63 -3.06 16.16
N ASN A 42 -3.43 -3.71 17.00
CA ASN A 42 -3.77 -3.22 18.34
C ASN A 42 -4.29 -1.76 18.35
N GLY A 43 -5.12 -1.42 17.37
CA GLY A 43 -5.70 -0.09 17.19
C GLY A 43 -4.78 0.95 16.55
N LYS A 44 -3.57 0.59 16.13
CA LYS A 44 -2.57 1.49 15.54
C LYS A 44 -2.38 1.18 14.07
N PRO A 45 -2.29 2.20 13.18
CA PRO A 45 -2.02 1.98 11.78
C PRO A 45 -0.71 1.24 11.58
N ASN A 46 -0.76 0.24 10.71
CA ASN A 46 0.42 -0.49 10.27
C ASN A 46 0.55 -0.32 8.75
N SER A 47 1.52 0.48 8.32
CA SER A 47 1.72 0.81 6.90
C SER A 47 2.13 -0.41 6.08
N MET A 48 2.96 -1.29 6.65
CA MET A 48 3.40 -2.52 5.97
C MET A 48 2.20 -3.42 5.66
N MET A 49 1.37 -3.70 6.66
CA MET A 49 0.16 -4.51 6.46
C MET A 49 -0.87 -3.81 5.59
N SER A 50 -0.95 -2.49 5.61
CA SER A 50 -1.86 -1.73 4.75
C SER A 50 -1.42 -1.75 3.28
N ASN A 51 -0.12 -1.70 3.02
CA ASN A 51 0.43 -1.66 1.66
C ASN A 51 0.52 -3.05 1.02
N ASN A 52 0.72 -4.10 1.82
CA ASN A 52 0.82 -5.48 1.33
C ASN A 52 0.14 -6.49 2.27
N PRO A 53 -1.19 -6.39 2.45
CA PRO A 53 -1.91 -7.18 3.43
C PRO A 53 -1.83 -8.69 3.19
N THR A 54 -1.91 -9.12 1.93
CA THR A 54 -1.96 -10.54 1.56
C THR A 54 -0.72 -11.30 2.04
N GLU A 55 0.47 -10.82 1.65
CA GLU A 55 1.71 -11.55 1.94
C GLU A 55 2.05 -11.53 3.44
N VAL A 56 1.79 -10.39 4.09
CA VAL A 56 2.01 -10.29 5.54
C VAL A 56 1.06 -11.20 6.32
N LEU A 57 -0.22 -11.23 5.97
CA LEU A 57 -1.20 -12.06 6.67
C LEU A 57 -1.07 -13.56 6.36
N LYS A 58 -0.49 -13.92 5.22
CA LYS A 58 -0.06 -15.31 4.94
C LYS A 58 1.03 -15.79 5.89
N SER A 59 2.00 -14.91 6.20
CA SER A 59 3.12 -15.27 7.08
C SER A 59 2.79 -15.19 8.56
N LEU A 60 1.74 -14.46 8.92
CA LEU A 60 1.33 -14.29 10.32
C LEU A 60 0.53 -15.51 10.79
N PRO A 61 1.05 -16.29 11.77
CA PRO A 61 0.31 -17.42 12.32
C PRO A 61 -0.99 -16.96 12.98
N ALA A 62 -2.09 -17.65 12.75
CA ALA A 62 -3.39 -17.25 13.29
C ALA A 62 -3.45 -17.34 14.83
N ASN A 63 -2.66 -18.20 15.47
CA ASN A 63 -2.57 -18.29 16.92
C ASN A 63 -1.92 -17.07 17.59
N SER A 64 -1.22 -16.20 16.81
CA SER A 64 -0.71 -14.93 17.30
C SER A 64 -1.78 -13.84 17.33
N VAL A 65 -2.95 -14.10 16.76
CA VAL A 65 -4.08 -13.16 16.67
C VAL A 65 -5.16 -13.55 17.66
N LYS A 66 -5.53 -12.61 18.52
CA LYS A 66 -6.61 -12.77 19.50
C LYS A 66 -7.98 -12.57 18.84
N SER A 67 -8.12 -11.49 18.07
CA SER A 67 -9.35 -11.19 17.34
C SER A 67 -9.04 -10.27 16.15
N ILE A 68 -9.94 -10.26 15.19
CA ILE A 68 -9.91 -9.38 14.04
C ILE A 68 -11.20 -8.55 14.06
N GLU A 69 -11.05 -7.23 14.06
CA GLU A 69 -12.15 -6.27 14.08
C GLU A 69 -12.24 -5.55 12.75
N VAL A 70 -13.43 -5.43 12.19
CA VAL A 70 -13.67 -4.67 10.97
C VAL A 70 -14.33 -3.35 11.32
N ILE A 71 -13.59 -2.24 11.13
CA ILE A 71 -14.09 -0.89 11.36
C ILE A 71 -14.51 -0.32 10.01
N THR A 72 -15.81 -0.28 9.78
CA THR A 72 -16.38 0.14 8.48
C THR A 72 -16.64 1.65 8.41
N ASP A 73 -16.52 2.36 9.52
CA ASP A 73 -16.67 3.81 9.61
C ASP A 73 -15.53 4.38 10.47
N PRO A 74 -14.38 4.67 9.85
CA PRO A 74 -13.20 5.14 10.55
C PRO A 74 -13.32 6.56 11.14
N GLY A 75 -14.25 7.40 10.64
CA GLY A 75 -14.50 8.75 11.13
C GLY A 75 -13.44 9.80 10.74
N ALA A 76 -13.64 11.05 11.18
CA ALA A 76 -12.81 12.20 10.83
C ALA A 76 -11.36 12.15 11.35
N LYS A 77 -11.06 11.23 12.25
CA LYS A 77 -9.70 10.93 12.73
C LYS A 77 -8.76 10.47 11.60
N TYR A 78 -9.32 9.87 10.56
CA TYR A 78 -8.57 9.31 9.45
C TYR A 78 -8.55 10.28 8.27
N ASP A 79 -7.49 10.20 7.45
CA ASP A 79 -7.29 11.11 6.33
C ASP A 79 -8.47 11.11 5.36
N ALA A 80 -8.72 12.24 4.70
CA ALA A 80 -9.81 12.43 3.73
C ALA A 80 -9.70 11.55 2.46
N GLU A 81 -8.71 10.69 2.36
CA GLU A 81 -8.39 9.86 1.17
C GLU A 81 -9.36 8.67 0.92
N GLY A 82 -10.56 8.69 1.46
CA GLY A 82 -11.63 7.76 1.05
C GLY A 82 -11.34 6.28 1.31
N VAL A 83 -11.06 5.88 2.55
CA VAL A 83 -10.78 4.49 2.91
C VAL A 83 -12.08 3.71 3.10
N GLY A 84 -12.23 2.55 2.44
CA GLY A 84 -13.40 1.68 2.54
C GLY A 84 -13.58 0.98 3.90
N GLY A 85 -12.59 1.05 4.80
CA GLY A 85 -12.62 0.49 6.14
C GLY A 85 -11.24 0.26 6.73
N ILE A 86 -11.21 -0.19 7.99
CA ILE A 86 -9.99 -0.57 8.71
C ILE A 86 -10.13 -2.00 9.19
N LEU A 87 -9.13 -2.82 8.91
CA LEU A 87 -8.95 -4.15 9.47
C LEU A 87 -8.04 -4.04 10.70
N ASN A 88 -8.61 -4.12 11.90
CA ASN A 88 -7.83 -4.02 13.13
C ASN A 88 -7.54 -5.42 13.67
N ILE A 89 -6.26 -5.79 13.66
CA ILE A 89 -5.76 -7.07 14.15
C ILE A 89 -5.32 -6.91 15.60
N ILE A 90 -6.04 -7.56 16.51
CA ILE A 90 -5.66 -7.60 17.92
C ILE A 90 -4.79 -8.83 18.15
N THR A 91 -3.56 -8.62 18.55
CA THR A 91 -2.62 -9.70 18.83
C THR A 91 -2.79 -10.26 20.25
N THR A 92 -2.35 -11.50 20.46
CA THR A 92 -2.48 -12.21 21.75
C THR A 92 -1.55 -11.68 22.84
N GLY A 93 -0.80 -10.61 22.62
CA GLY A 93 0.24 -10.03 23.46
C GLY A 93 -0.21 -9.44 24.81
N GLY A 94 -1.08 -10.12 25.53
CA GLY A 94 -1.56 -9.70 26.84
C GLY A 94 -1.46 -10.81 27.90
N GLY A 95 -0.43 -10.81 28.73
CA GLY A 95 -0.46 -11.47 30.03
C GLY A 95 0.21 -12.84 30.18
N MET A 96 0.88 -13.38 29.18
CA MET A 96 1.73 -14.57 29.38
C MET A 96 3.20 -14.21 29.14
N GLU A 97 4.00 -14.28 30.19
CA GLU A 97 5.46 -14.28 30.04
C GLU A 97 5.89 -15.51 29.26
N GLY A 98 6.73 -15.33 28.26
CA GLY A 98 7.21 -16.41 27.42
C GLY A 98 7.66 -15.94 26.04
N TYR A 99 7.91 -16.90 25.21
CA TYR A 99 8.29 -16.65 23.83
C TYR A 99 7.59 -17.61 22.87
N THR A 100 7.39 -17.15 21.64
CA THR A 100 6.94 -17.99 20.53
C THR A 100 7.83 -17.73 19.34
N VAL A 101 8.25 -18.79 18.65
CA VAL A 101 9.02 -18.70 17.41
C VAL A 101 8.37 -19.63 16.38
N THR A 102 8.17 -19.11 15.19
CA THR A 102 7.67 -19.86 14.04
C THR A 102 8.61 -19.65 12.86
N LEU A 103 9.03 -20.75 12.22
CA LEU A 103 9.84 -20.73 11.01
C LEU A 103 9.09 -21.47 9.91
N ASN A 104 9.04 -20.88 8.71
CA ASN A 104 8.43 -21.48 7.54
C ASN A 104 9.42 -21.41 6.37
N GLY A 105 9.34 -22.39 5.48
CA GLY A 105 10.13 -22.41 4.26
C GLY A 105 9.46 -23.28 3.21
N GLY A 106 9.63 -22.88 1.96
CA GLY A 106 9.08 -23.59 0.82
C GLY A 106 10.00 -23.49 -0.39
N VAL A 107 10.03 -24.56 -1.18
CA VAL A 107 10.78 -24.63 -2.45
C VAL A 107 9.86 -25.19 -3.52
N SER A 108 9.87 -24.60 -4.68
CA SER A 108 9.11 -25.04 -5.84
C SER A 108 9.92 -24.88 -7.12
N ASN A 109 9.41 -25.38 -8.23
CA ASN A 109 10.01 -25.16 -9.55
C ASN A 109 9.94 -23.69 -10.02
N ARG A 110 9.24 -22.82 -9.28
CA ARG A 110 9.10 -21.39 -9.57
C ARG A 110 9.84 -20.48 -8.59
N GLY A 111 10.45 -21.04 -7.54
CA GLY A 111 11.16 -20.22 -6.58
C GLY A 111 11.22 -20.86 -5.19
N TYR A 112 11.59 -20.04 -4.24
CA TYR A 112 11.69 -20.42 -2.84
C TYR A 112 11.27 -19.27 -1.94
N ASN A 113 10.80 -19.61 -0.75
CA ASN A 113 10.47 -18.65 0.29
C ASN A 113 11.00 -19.13 1.64
N ALA A 114 11.26 -18.17 2.51
CA ALA A 114 11.57 -18.43 3.91
C ALA A 114 10.98 -17.30 4.75
N SER A 115 10.41 -17.65 5.90
CA SER A 115 9.91 -16.67 6.86
C SER A 115 10.14 -17.11 8.29
N GLY A 116 10.32 -16.11 9.15
CA GLY A 116 10.43 -16.27 10.59
C GLY A 116 9.53 -15.26 11.30
N TYR A 117 8.91 -15.71 12.37
CA TYR A 117 8.15 -14.90 13.30
C TYR A 117 8.62 -15.23 14.71
N GLY A 118 8.76 -14.21 15.55
CA GLY A 118 9.09 -14.37 16.95
C GLY A 118 8.43 -13.32 17.81
N THR A 119 7.98 -13.72 18.98
CA THR A 119 7.53 -12.79 20.03
C THR A 119 8.08 -13.23 21.35
N VAL A 120 8.42 -12.27 22.18
CA VAL A 120 8.86 -12.48 23.56
C VAL A 120 8.20 -11.43 24.44
N GLN A 121 7.69 -11.89 25.60
CA GLN A 121 7.17 -11.02 26.63
C GLN A 121 7.85 -11.33 27.96
N ILE A 122 8.45 -10.33 28.57
CA ILE A 122 9.13 -10.40 29.86
C ILE A 122 8.64 -9.22 30.71
N GLY A 123 7.83 -9.52 31.71
CA GLY A 123 7.21 -8.51 32.57
C GLY A 123 6.42 -7.48 31.75
N LYS A 124 6.85 -6.23 31.81
CA LYS A 124 6.20 -5.09 31.14
C LYS A 124 6.66 -4.84 29.69
N PHE A 125 7.57 -5.66 29.20
CA PHE A 125 8.19 -5.49 27.91
C PHE A 125 7.77 -6.61 26.97
N THR A 126 7.26 -6.25 25.79
CA THR A 126 6.94 -7.19 24.72
C THR A 126 7.70 -6.78 23.45
N VAL A 127 8.33 -7.73 22.79
CA VAL A 127 8.92 -7.55 21.45
C VAL A 127 8.38 -8.61 20.53
N THR A 128 7.96 -8.19 19.37
CA THR A 128 7.53 -9.06 18.27
C THR A 128 8.30 -8.69 17.02
N GLY A 129 8.74 -9.68 16.28
CA GLY A 129 9.41 -9.47 15.00
C GLY A 129 9.00 -10.52 13.99
N ASN A 130 8.97 -10.13 12.73
CA ASN A 130 8.83 -11.04 11.62
C ASN A 130 9.76 -10.63 10.46
N TYR A 131 10.14 -11.60 9.67
CA TYR A 131 10.83 -11.37 8.40
C TYR A 131 10.46 -12.47 7.42
N ALA A 132 10.25 -12.10 6.16
CA ALA A 132 10.01 -13.03 5.09
C ALA A 132 10.75 -12.60 3.82
N TYR A 133 11.25 -13.59 3.12
CA TYR A 133 11.91 -13.47 1.83
C TYR A 133 11.26 -14.42 0.83
N ASN A 134 10.95 -13.90 -0.34
CA ASN A 134 10.37 -14.67 -1.44
C ASN A 134 11.19 -14.42 -2.72
N HIS A 135 11.56 -15.49 -3.39
CA HIS A 135 12.14 -15.44 -4.73
C HIS A 135 11.23 -16.17 -5.70
N ASN A 136 10.87 -15.52 -6.79
CA ASN A 136 9.98 -16.08 -7.79
C ASN A 136 10.55 -15.94 -9.20
N THR A 137 10.34 -16.98 -10.01
CA THR A 137 10.66 -16.99 -11.44
C THR A 137 9.46 -17.56 -12.20
N SER A 138 8.83 -16.77 -13.05
CA SER A 138 7.74 -17.29 -13.88
C SER A 138 8.26 -18.09 -15.08
N PRO A 139 7.51 -19.08 -15.57
CA PRO A 139 7.70 -19.60 -16.92
C PRO A 139 7.55 -18.44 -17.94
N ARG A 140 8.01 -18.66 -19.16
CA ARG A 140 7.76 -17.71 -20.24
C ARG A 140 6.25 -17.68 -20.53
N SER A 141 5.66 -16.51 -20.47
CA SER A 141 4.29 -16.24 -20.90
C SER A 141 4.27 -15.84 -22.36
N TYR A 142 3.17 -16.14 -23.06
CA TYR A 142 2.95 -15.78 -24.46
C TYR A 142 1.61 -15.06 -24.55
N SER A 143 1.59 -14.02 -25.38
CA SER A 143 0.39 -13.26 -25.67
C SER A 143 0.35 -12.98 -27.16
N ALA A 144 -0.84 -13.06 -27.75
CA ALA A 144 -1.10 -12.66 -29.12
C ALA A 144 -2.33 -11.76 -29.16
N SER A 145 -2.27 -10.69 -29.94
CA SER A 145 -3.37 -9.77 -30.13
C SER A 145 -3.50 -9.38 -31.58
N GLY A 146 -4.71 -9.06 -32.04
CA GLY A 146 -5.01 -8.57 -33.37
C GLY A 146 -5.94 -7.37 -33.33
N ARG A 147 -5.76 -6.42 -34.22
CA ARG A 147 -6.62 -5.25 -34.41
C ARG A 147 -6.94 -5.10 -35.90
N GLU A 148 -8.20 -4.84 -36.23
CA GLU A 148 -8.63 -4.40 -37.52
C GLU A 148 -8.98 -2.92 -37.51
N ASP A 149 -8.41 -2.13 -38.40
CA ASP A 149 -8.73 -0.72 -38.59
C ASP A 149 -9.71 -0.60 -39.79
N PHE A 150 -10.92 -0.12 -39.51
CA PHE A 150 -11.98 0.05 -40.49
C PHE A 150 -11.87 1.36 -41.27
N THR A 151 -10.93 2.23 -40.89
CA THR A 151 -10.74 3.56 -41.50
C THR A 151 -9.54 3.63 -42.42
N SER A 152 -8.68 2.62 -42.42
CA SER A 152 -7.47 2.56 -43.25
C SER A 152 -7.44 1.29 -44.10
N ASP A 153 -7.18 1.45 -45.38
CA ASP A 153 -6.93 0.32 -46.31
C ASP A 153 -5.45 -0.07 -46.39
N ASP A 154 -4.54 0.88 -46.16
CA ASP A 154 -3.09 0.65 -46.17
C ASP A 154 -2.55 -0.04 -44.91
N TYR A 155 -3.19 0.20 -43.77
CA TYR A 155 -2.78 -0.29 -42.43
C TYR A 155 -3.96 -0.94 -41.72
N LYS A 156 -4.51 -2.01 -42.31
CA LYS A 156 -5.80 -2.54 -41.85
C LYS A 156 -5.71 -3.60 -40.75
N TYR A 157 -4.81 -4.56 -40.91
CA TYR A 157 -4.72 -5.68 -39.96
C TYR A 157 -3.39 -5.66 -39.21
N LEU A 158 -3.44 -5.32 -37.93
CA LEU A 158 -2.30 -5.40 -37.02
C LEU A 158 -2.35 -6.73 -36.27
N SER A 159 -1.28 -7.47 -36.29
CA SER A 159 -1.05 -8.61 -35.40
C SER A 159 0.20 -8.38 -34.55
N SER A 160 0.10 -8.67 -33.27
CA SER A 160 1.24 -8.59 -32.35
C SER A 160 1.32 -9.87 -31.53
N GLU A 161 2.50 -10.46 -31.51
CA GLU A 161 2.84 -11.60 -30.66
C GLU A 161 3.92 -11.17 -29.69
N SER A 162 3.80 -11.57 -28.44
CA SER A 162 4.80 -11.26 -27.42
C SER A 162 5.05 -12.44 -26.49
N SER A 163 6.23 -12.47 -25.94
CA SER A 163 6.56 -13.40 -24.86
C SER A 163 7.41 -12.70 -23.82
N SER A 164 7.18 -13.02 -22.54
CA SER A 164 7.93 -12.42 -21.44
C SER A 164 8.28 -13.44 -20.38
N LYS A 165 9.36 -13.16 -19.66
CA LYS A 165 9.81 -13.94 -18.52
C LYS A 165 10.08 -13.00 -17.35
N HIS A 166 9.40 -13.25 -16.23
CA HIS A 166 9.57 -12.49 -15.00
C HIS A 166 10.45 -13.23 -14.01
N LYS A 167 11.32 -12.50 -13.33
CA LYS A 167 12.13 -12.99 -12.23
C LYS A 167 12.25 -11.88 -11.19
N GLY A 168 12.08 -12.24 -9.91
CA GLY A 168 12.25 -11.25 -8.88
C GLY A 168 12.35 -11.82 -7.48
N ASN A 169 12.59 -10.94 -6.57
CA ASN A 169 12.53 -11.20 -5.14
C ASN A 169 11.69 -10.13 -4.46
N PHE A 170 11.14 -10.52 -3.34
CA PHE A 170 10.40 -9.66 -2.44
C PHE A 170 10.72 -10.03 -1.01
N GLN A 171 10.92 -9.03 -0.18
CA GLN A 171 11.20 -9.21 1.23
C GLN A 171 10.41 -8.19 2.05
N TYR A 172 10.01 -8.59 3.22
CA TYR A 172 9.42 -7.71 4.20
C TYR A 172 9.79 -8.15 5.61
N GLY A 173 9.79 -7.20 6.52
CA GLY A 173 10.02 -7.45 7.94
C GLY A 173 9.38 -6.39 8.80
N SER A 174 9.02 -6.75 10.01
CA SER A 174 8.61 -5.80 11.03
C SER A 174 9.18 -6.18 12.38
N MET A 175 9.40 -5.16 13.19
CA MET A 175 9.70 -5.28 14.59
C MET A 175 8.82 -4.30 15.37
N GLU A 176 8.15 -4.78 16.39
CA GLU A 176 7.36 -3.97 17.30
C GLU A 176 7.83 -4.22 18.74
N GLY A 177 8.03 -3.16 19.50
CA GLY A 177 8.30 -3.21 20.93
C GLY A 177 7.27 -2.41 21.68
N SER A 178 6.77 -2.94 22.79
CA SER A 178 5.90 -2.21 23.71
C SER A 178 6.42 -2.28 25.15
N TYR A 179 6.28 -1.18 25.87
CA TYR A 179 6.68 -1.08 27.26
C TYR A 179 5.57 -0.44 28.08
N GLU A 180 5.02 -1.20 29.02
CA GLU A 180 4.04 -0.73 29.96
C GLU A 180 4.75 -0.06 31.15
N ILE A 181 4.92 1.27 31.11
CA ILE A 181 5.55 2.03 32.20
C ILE A 181 4.79 1.74 33.51
N ASP A 182 3.47 1.87 33.43
CA ASP A 182 2.51 1.53 34.45
C ASP A 182 1.14 1.19 33.85
N THR A 183 0.14 0.93 34.63
CA THR A 183 -1.22 0.57 34.20
C THR A 183 -1.91 1.65 33.33
N LEU A 184 -1.41 2.88 33.34
CA LEU A 184 -1.98 4.02 32.63
C LEU A 184 -1.11 4.49 31.46
N ASN A 185 0.15 4.11 31.41
CA ASN A 185 1.13 4.63 30.44
C ASN A 185 1.75 3.50 29.63
N LEU A 186 1.58 3.56 28.32
CA LEU A 186 2.11 2.61 27.35
C LEU A 186 2.96 3.36 26.32
N ILE A 187 4.16 2.87 26.07
CA ILE A 187 4.99 3.25 24.92
C ILE A 187 5.00 2.10 23.94
N THR A 188 4.87 2.41 22.66
CA THR A 188 5.06 1.44 21.58
C THR A 188 6.00 2.04 20.53
N PHE A 189 6.91 1.24 20.08
CA PHE A 189 7.80 1.52 18.96
C PHE A 189 7.64 0.43 17.91
N SER A 190 7.56 0.79 16.64
CA SER A 190 7.62 -0.19 15.57
C SER A 190 8.48 0.30 14.40
N MET A 191 9.12 -0.66 13.76
CA MET A 191 9.86 -0.50 12.52
C MET A 191 9.32 -1.52 11.52
N ASN A 192 9.08 -1.09 10.30
CA ASN A 192 8.70 -1.99 9.23
C ASN A 192 9.53 -1.70 7.97
N MET A 193 9.87 -2.76 7.27
CA MET A 193 10.58 -2.69 6.00
C MET A 193 9.92 -3.60 4.99
N PHE A 194 9.82 -3.14 3.77
CA PHE A 194 9.54 -4.03 2.65
C PHE A 194 10.31 -3.57 1.42
N GLY A 195 10.59 -4.49 0.51
CA GLY A 195 11.25 -4.13 -0.73
C GLY A 195 11.33 -5.32 -1.66
N GLY A 196 11.58 -5.02 -2.92
CA GLY A 196 11.68 -6.03 -3.94
C GLY A 196 12.35 -5.51 -5.20
N LYS A 197 12.84 -6.47 -5.98
CA LYS A 197 13.44 -6.21 -7.27
C LYS A 197 12.89 -7.21 -8.28
N PHE A 198 12.35 -6.68 -9.37
CA PHE A 198 11.78 -7.49 -10.43
C PHE A 198 12.43 -7.15 -11.76
N LYS A 199 12.70 -8.20 -12.54
CA LYS A 199 13.21 -8.10 -13.91
C LYS A 199 12.23 -8.79 -14.83
N ASN A 200 11.90 -8.12 -15.92
CA ASN A 200 11.10 -8.66 -17.00
C ASN A 200 11.87 -8.57 -18.31
N ASN A 201 12.03 -9.70 -18.99
CA ASN A 201 12.62 -9.76 -20.31
C ASN A 201 11.56 -10.19 -21.31
N GLY A 202 11.21 -9.28 -22.20
CA GLY A 202 10.20 -9.43 -23.23
C GLY A 202 10.78 -9.55 -24.63
N ARG A 203 10.03 -10.18 -25.52
CA ARG A 203 10.23 -10.16 -26.98
C ARG A 203 8.87 -9.98 -27.62
N GLY A 204 8.80 -9.06 -28.58
CA GLY A 204 7.60 -8.78 -29.35
C GLY A 204 7.88 -8.88 -30.83
N SER A 205 6.84 -9.21 -31.60
CA SER A 205 6.83 -9.12 -33.06
C SER A 205 5.52 -8.48 -33.48
N THR A 206 5.60 -7.45 -34.27
CA THR A 206 4.44 -6.73 -34.80
C THR A 206 4.45 -6.84 -36.31
N ASN A 207 3.29 -7.18 -36.89
CA ASN A 207 3.10 -7.31 -38.32
C ASN A 207 1.82 -6.56 -38.73
N MET A 208 1.92 -5.73 -39.77
CA MET A 208 0.84 -4.96 -40.36
C MET A 208 0.59 -5.38 -41.77
N LEU A 209 -0.69 -5.61 -42.10
CA LEU A 209 -1.13 -5.92 -43.45
C LEU A 209 -2.13 -4.85 -43.93
N ASN A 210 -2.15 -4.64 -45.28
CA ASN A 210 -3.14 -3.80 -45.94
C ASN A 210 -4.50 -4.52 -46.09
N ALA A 211 -5.47 -3.85 -46.72
CA ALA A 211 -6.81 -4.41 -46.99
C ALA A 211 -6.79 -5.67 -47.87
N GLN A 212 -5.79 -5.82 -48.77
CA GLN A 212 -5.58 -6.97 -49.62
C GLN A 212 -4.81 -8.10 -48.91
N ARG A 213 -4.50 -7.91 -47.61
CA ARG A 213 -3.67 -8.80 -46.79
C ARG A 213 -2.22 -8.90 -47.25
N GLU A 214 -1.73 -7.90 -47.96
CA GLU A 214 -0.32 -7.81 -48.33
C GLU A 214 0.45 -7.16 -47.19
N HIS A 215 1.73 -7.51 -47.05
CA HIS A 215 2.61 -7.02 -46.00
C HIS A 215 2.87 -5.52 -46.19
N ALA A 216 2.52 -4.72 -45.19
CA ALA A 216 2.78 -3.29 -45.14
C ALA A 216 4.09 -2.99 -44.41
N TYR A 217 4.22 -3.47 -43.16
CA TYR A 217 5.45 -3.39 -42.36
C TYR A 217 5.48 -4.44 -41.24
N SER A 218 6.67 -4.68 -40.74
CA SER A 218 6.87 -5.45 -39.50
C SER A 218 8.06 -4.91 -38.75
N TYR A 219 8.10 -5.18 -37.45
CA TYR A 219 9.26 -4.94 -36.59
C TYR A 219 9.25 -5.89 -35.40
N ASN A 220 10.42 -6.05 -34.78
CA ASN A 220 10.63 -6.84 -33.57
C ASN A 220 11.06 -5.94 -32.42
N THR A 221 10.64 -6.27 -31.22
CA THR A 221 11.06 -5.57 -30.00
C THR A 221 11.73 -6.53 -29.02
N LEU A 222 12.74 -6.03 -28.33
CA LEU A 222 13.36 -6.67 -27.17
C LEU A 222 13.24 -5.69 -26.02
N SER A 223 12.47 -6.07 -24.98
CA SER A 223 12.32 -5.25 -23.79
C SER A 223 13.01 -5.86 -22.58
N ARG A 224 13.65 -5.01 -21.80
CA ARG A 224 14.29 -5.37 -20.52
C ARG A 224 13.90 -4.34 -19.49
N ASN A 225 13.04 -4.74 -18.57
CA ASN A 225 12.54 -3.85 -17.52
C ASN A 225 13.06 -4.35 -16.19
N GLU A 226 13.54 -3.44 -15.38
CA GLU A 226 13.95 -3.66 -14.00
C GLU A 226 13.21 -2.66 -13.13
N SER A 227 12.50 -3.17 -12.12
CA SER A 227 11.81 -2.37 -11.10
C SER A 227 12.32 -2.76 -9.74
N GLU A 228 12.70 -1.77 -8.96
CA GLU A 228 13.15 -1.92 -7.58
C GLU A 228 12.40 -0.92 -6.70
N TRP A 229 11.86 -1.39 -5.58
CA TRP A 229 11.21 -0.53 -4.60
C TRP A 229 11.63 -0.94 -3.20
N ALA A 230 11.72 0.03 -2.32
CA ALA A 230 11.96 -0.17 -0.92
C ALA A 230 11.14 0.80 -0.08
N SER A 231 10.73 0.35 1.08
CA SER A 231 10.08 1.16 2.10
C SER A 231 10.65 0.82 3.47
N LEU A 232 10.90 1.86 4.25
CA LEU A 232 11.30 1.76 5.64
C LEU A 232 10.43 2.70 6.46
N GLY A 233 9.70 2.16 7.43
CA GLY A 233 8.80 2.94 8.28
C GLY A 233 9.18 2.83 9.74
N PHE A 234 9.10 3.96 10.45
CA PHE A 234 9.24 4.05 11.89
C PHE A 234 7.96 4.62 12.49
N ASN A 235 7.47 4.01 13.57
CA ASN A 235 6.35 4.53 14.34
C ASN A 235 6.72 4.54 15.81
N PHE A 236 6.29 5.60 16.49
CA PHE A 236 6.39 5.73 17.93
C PHE A 236 5.05 6.24 18.45
N ASP A 237 4.52 5.57 19.46
CA ASP A 237 3.30 6.01 20.12
C ASP A 237 3.52 6.05 21.63
N TYR A 238 2.99 7.08 22.25
CA TYR A 238 2.82 7.18 23.69
C TYR A 238 1.34 7.35 24.00
N GLN A 239 0.77 6.39 24.73
CA GLN A 239 -0.62 6.44 25.17
C GLN A 239 -0.70 6.60 26.68
N ARG A 240 -1.41 7.63 27.10
CA ARG A 240 -1.80 7.84 28.49
C ARG A 240 -3.28 7.57 28.65
N SER A 241 -3.62 6.55 29.44
CA SER A 241 -4.98 6.28 29.89
C SER A 241 -5.27 7.06 31.16
N PHE A 242 -6.52 7.49 31.34
CA PHE A 242 -6.96 8.20 32.53
C PHE A 242 -7.76 7.28 33.46
N LYS A 243 -8.13 7.77 34.64
CA LYS A 243 -8.91 6.98 35.61
C LYS A 243 -10.29 6.58 35.11
N LYS A 244 -10.86 7.37 34.21
CA LYS A 244 -12.12 7.07 33.55
C LYS A 244 -11.90 6.01 32.46
N LYS A 245 -12.60 4.89 32.57
CA LYS A 245 -12.45 3.78 31.63
C LYS A 245 -12.74 4.21 30.20
N GLY A 246 -11.80 3.98 29.30
CA GLY A 246 -11.88 4.33 27.89
C GLY A 246 -11.50 5.78 27.55
N GLU A 247 -11.06 6.57 28.54
CA GLU A 247 -10.47 7.89 28.33
C GLU A 247 -8.97 7.76 28.18
N TYR A 248 -8.43 8.29 27.08
CA TYR A 248 -6.99 8.27 26.79
C TYR A 248 -6.55 9.40 25.86
N LEU A 249 -5.27 9.74 25.98
CA LEU A 249 -4.56 10.65 25.10
C LEU A 249 -3.44 9.84 24.42
N THR A 250 -3.31 9.96 23.10
CA THR A 250 -2.24 9.30 22.35
C THR A 250 -1.46 10.34 21.56
N PHE A 251 -0.16 10.37 21.75
CA PHE A 251 0.79 11.04 20.85
C PHE A 251 1.37 9.98 19.90
N SER A 252 1.36 10.27 18.62
CA SER A 252 1.89 9.39 17.57
C SER A 252 2.87 10.15 16.69
N TYR A 253 4.00 9.51 16.39
CA TYR A 253 4.94 9.94 15.35
C TYR A 253 5.11 8.81 14.34
N ARG A 254 5.09 9.13 13.06
CA ARG A 254 5.30 8.19 11.95
C ARG A 254 6.23 8.79 10.93
N SER A 255 7.11 7.95 10.38
CA SER A 255 8.06 8.36 9.36
C SER A 255 8.25 7.21 8.35
N PRO A 256 7.34 7.07 7.36
CA PRO A 256 7.58 6.21 6.21
C PRO A 256 8.55 6.89 5.22
N ASP A 257 9.51 6.12 4.73
CA ASP A 257 10.41 6.47 3.63
C ASP A 257 10.18 5.43 2.52
N ASN A 258 9.84 5.87 1.33
CA ASN A 258 9.56 5.00 0.19
C ASN A 258 10.44 5.42 -0.99
N SER A 259 11.08 4.45 -1.63
CA SER A 259 11.86 4.66 -2.84
C SER A 259 11.45 3.67 -3.92
N GLU A 260 11.47 4.14 -5.16
CA GLU A 260 11.21 3.34 -6.35
C GLU A 260 12.25 3.71 -7.42
N ALA A 261 12.85 2.69 -8.01
CA ALA A 261 13.71 2.82 -9.17
C ALA A 261 13.17 1.93 -10.30
N TYR A 262 13.05 2.49 -11.49
CA TYR A 262 12.57 1.78 -12.67
C TYR A 262 13.51 2.06 -13.85
N THR A 263 13.97 1.00 -14.50
CA THR A 263 14.80 1.09 -15.70
C THR A 263 14.17 0.24 -16.79
N GLU A 264 14.04 0.80 -17.98
CA GLU A 264 13.54 0.13 -19.16
C GLU A 264 14.45 0.35 -20.36
N TYR A 265 14.75 -0.73 -21.07
CA TYR A 265 15.36 -0.73 -22.38
C TYR A 265 14.39 -1.36 -23.36
N GLU A 266 14.14 -0.70 -24.47
CA GLU A 266 13.40 -1.23 -25.59
C GLU A 266 14.26 -1.11 -26.86
N ASP A 267 14.73 -2.24 -27.37
CA ASP A 267 15.46 -2.33 -28.63
C ASP A 267 14.47 -2.69 -29.74
N VAL A 268 14.43 -1.90 -30.81
CA VAL A 268 13.56 -2.13 -31.97
C VAL A 268 14.41 -2.59 -33.18
N LYS A 269 14.03 -3.71 -33.77
CA LYS A 269 14.78 -4.36 -34.86
C LYS A 269 13.87 -4.61 -36.04
N ASP A 270 14.50 -4.72 -37.21
CA ASP A 270 13.86 -5.16 -38.46
C ASP A 270 12.70 -4.25 -38.93
N TYR A 271 12.74 -2.95 -38.56
CA TYR A 271 11.75 -1.97 -38.98
C TYR A 271 12.09 -1.34 -40.34
N PRO A 272 11.08 -0.92 -41.15
CA PRO A 272 11.32 -0.26 -42.44
C PRO A 272 12.00 1.11 -42.21
N TYR A 273 12.83 1.51 -43.17
CA TYR A 273 13.50 2.82 -43.12
C TYR A 273 12.51 4.01 -43.04
N SER A 274 11.32 3.84 -43.60
CA SER A 274 10.23 4.84 -43.47
C SER A 274 9.70 5.05 -42.06
N MET A 275 10.07 4.17 -41.13
CA MET A 275 9.70 4.24 -39.70
C MET A 275 10.92 4.56 -38.83
N ASP A 276 11.76 5.49 -39.27
CA ASP A 276 12.97 5.91 -38.53
C ASP A 276 12.67 6.55 -37.14
N TYR A 277 11.40 6.86 -36.87
CA TYR A 277 10.93 7.25 -35.55
C TYR A 277 10.91 6.06 -34.54
N LEU A 278 10.90 4.82 -35.02
CA LEU A 278 11.06 3.63 -34.20
C LEU A 278 12.55 3.45 -33.88
N ARG A 279 12.98 3.84 -32.73
CA ARG A 279 14.37 3.80 -32.28
C ARG A 279 14.47 3.04 -30.98
N ASP A 280 15.67 2.51 -30.71
CA ASP A 280 15.99 1.96 -29.40
C ASP A 280 15.82 3.07 -28.35
N GLN A 281 15.16 2.73 -27.23
CA GLN A 281 14.83 3.67 -26.15
C GLN A 281 15.36 3.13 -24.83
N HIS A 282 15.73 4.08 -23.98
CA HIS A 282 16.10 3.80 -22.60
C HIS A 282 15.39 4.80 -21.68
N TYR A 283 14.78 4.30 -20.63
CA TYR A 283 14.12 5.10 -19.62
C TYR A 283 14.60 4.71 -18.23
N ASP A 284 15.01 5.71 -17.45
CA ASP A 284 15.33 5.58 -16.02
C ASP A 284 14.42 6.50 -15.22
N ASN A 285 13.88 5.98 -14.14
CA ASN A 285 13.13 6.76 -13.15
C ASN A 285 13.57 6.40 -11.74
N ASP A 286 13.96 7.41 -10.96
CA ASP A 286 14.17 7.33 -9.54
C ASP A 286 13.15 8.21 -8.82
N ALA A 287 12.35 7.61 -7.94
CA ALA A 287 11.37 8.34 -7.14
C ALA A 287 11.54 8.05 -5.65
N ARG A 288 11.30 9.07 -4.83
CA ARG A 288 11.38 8.96 -3.38
C ARG A 288 10.29 9.80 -2.72
N THR A 289 9.70 9.24 -1.67
CA THR A 289 8.77 9.93 -0.78
C THR A 289 9.24 9.80 0.66
N ASP A 290 9.54 10.93 1.29
CA ASP A 290 9.79 11.03 2.74
C ASP A 290 8.58 11.69 3.40
N GLU A 291 8.09 11.11 4.50
CA GLU A 291 6.98 11.69 5.25
C GLU A 291 7.27 11.67 6.75
N HIS A 292 6.93 12.75 7.44
CA HIS A 292 6.90 12.83 8.89
C HIS A 292 5.51 13.25 9.34
N THR A 293 4.86 12.41 10.11
CA THR A 293 3.52 12.69 10.66
C THR A 293 3.59 12.76 12.19
N PHE A 294 3.10 13.86 12.74
CA PHE A 294 2.88 14.06 14.18
C PHE A 294 1.39 14.14 14.43
N GLN A 295 0.88 13.39 15.40
CA GLN A 295 -0.54 13.34 15.70
C GLN A 295 -0.77 13.28 17.21
N LEU A 296 -1.78 14.01 17.68
CA LEU A 296 -2.23 13.98 19.07
C LEU A 296 -3.74 13.74 19.07
N ASP A 297 -4.15 12.62 19.65
CA ASP A 297 -5.53 12.17 19.74
C ASP A 297 -6.02 12.13 21.16
N TYR A 298 -7.20 12.65 21.43
CA TYR A 298 -7.89 12.54 22.69
C TYR A 298 -9.24 11.86 22.53
N THR A 299 -9.48 10.81 23.32
CA THR A 299 -10.75 10.08 23.36
C THR A 299 -11.37 10.24 24.74
N ASN A 300 -12.61 10.68 24.82
CA ASN A 300 -13.36 10.84 26.06
C ASN A 300 -14.77 10.23 25.96
N PRO A 301 -15.01 9.06 26.54
CA PRO A 301 -16.35 8.54 26.74
C PRO A 301 -17.05 9.34 27.85
N ILE A 302 -17.83 10.38 27.49
CA ILE A 302 -18.56 11.24 28.46
C ILE A 302 -19.46 10.37 29.34
N THR A 303 -20.20 9.48 28.71
CA THR A 303 -21.02 8.45 29.36
C THR A 303 -20.87 7.11 28.60
N LYS A 304 -21.61 6.07 28.99
CA LYS A 304 -21.68 4.83 28.22
C LYS A 304 -22.29 5.00 26.83
N GLN A 305 -23.07 6.06 26.62
CA GLN A 305 -23.77 6.35 25.40
C GLN A 305 -23.10 7.42 24.55
N HIS A 306 -22.30 8.30 25.14
CA HIS A 306 -21.75 9.50 24.52
C HIS A 306 -20.23 9.48 24.58
N GLN A 307 -19.57 9.61 23.44
CA GLN A 307 -18.12 9.71 23.34
C GLN A 307 -17.74 10.89 22.44
N ILE A 308 -16.68 11.57 22.77
CA ILE A 308 -16.02 12.59 21.93
C ILE A 308 -14.61 12.10 21.65
N ASP A 309 -14.23 12.16 20.38
CA ASP A 309 -12.86 12.00 19.91
C ASP A 309 -12.43 13.32 19.26
N ALA A 310 -11.23 13.80 19.56
CA ALA A 310 -10.68 15.01 18.96
C ALA A 310 -9.18 14.87 18.76
N GLY A 311 -8.62 15.55 17.78
CA GLY A 311 -7.18 15.50 17.56
C GLY A 311 -6.67 16.56 16.63
N VAL A 312 -5.34 16.64 16.57
CA VAL A 312 -4.58 17.46 15.63
C VAL A 312 -3.53 16.59 14.96
N LYS A 313 -3.25 16.89 13.71
CA LYS A 313 -2.28 16.15 12.90
C LYS A 313 -1.47 17.12 12.06
N TYR A 314 -0.16 16.91 11.99
CA TYR A 314 0.72 17.65 11.12
C TYR A 314 1.55 16.67 10.28
N ILE A 315 1.53 16.86 8.97
CA ILE A 315 2.23 16.02 8.00
C ILE A 315 3.21 16.92 7.25
N LEU A 316 4.46 16.48 7.22
CA LEU A 316 5.53 17.00 6.36
C LEU A 316 5.80 15.92 5.33
N ARG A 317 5.57 16.19 4.04
CA ARG A 317 5.77 15.24 2.95
C ARG A 317 6.67 15.84 1.88
N ARG A 318 7.65 15.07 1.44
CA ARG A 318 8.54 15.39 0.33
C ARG A 318 8.48 14.29 -0.70
N ASN A 319 8.13 14.65 -1.92
CA ASN A 319 8.15 13.76 -3.06
C ASN A 319 9.20 14.26 -4.05
N GLN A 320 10.01 13.34 -4.56
CA GLN A 320 11.02 13.61 -5.57
C GLN A 320 10.89 12.58 -6.68
N SER A 321 11.06 13.00 -7.93
CA SER A 321 11.15 12.10 -9.07
C SER A 321 12.18 12.65 -10.06
N ASP A 322 13.04 11.77 -10.56
CA ASP A 322 14.05 12.05 -11.59
C ASP A 322 13.86 11.04 -12.71
N SER A 323 13.18 11.45 -13.77
CA SER A 323 12.85 10.63 -14.94
C SER A 323 13.73 11.06 -16.11
N LYS A 324 14.49 10.14 -16.70
CA LYS A 324 15.38 10.37 -17.82
C LYS A 324 15.01 9.47 -18.98
N TYR A 325 14.79 10.10 -20.12
CA TYR A 325 14.53 9.41 -21.38
C TYR A 325 15.70 9.58 -22.33
N PHE A 326 16.04 8.51 -23.01
CA PHE A 326 17.08 8.50 -24.04
C PHE A 326 16.54 7.79 -25.27
N LYS A 327 16.89 8.28 -26.43
CA LYS A 327 16.56 7.71 -27.72
C LYS A 327 17.86 7.52 -28.53
N ALA A 328 18.01 6.38 -29.19
CA ALA A 328 19.18 6.12 -30.00
C ALA A 328 19.16 7.00 -31.28
N ASP A 329 20.30 7.54 -31.63
CA ASP A 329 20.53 8.22 -32.91
C ASP A 329 20.85 7.22 -34.04
N ASP A 330 21.14 7.73 -35.25
CA ASP A 330 21.47 6.92 -36.44
C ASP A 330 22.72 6.03 -36.27
N ASN A 331 23.57 6.33 -35.29
CA ASN A 331 24.76 5.57 -34.94
C ASN A 331 24.51 4.58 -33.80
N ASN A 332 23.26 4.39 -33.36
CA ASN A 332 22.86 3.65 -32.14
C ASN A 332 23.48 4.18 -30.85
N ILE A 333 23.74 5.49 -30.78
CA ILE A 333 24.19 6.16 -29.55
C ILE A 333 22.97 6.78 -28.89
N TYR A 334 22.73 6.45 -27.61
CA TYR A 334 21.64 7.01 -26.83
C TYR A 334 21.86 8.49 -26.57
N GLN A 335 20.94 9.32 -27.02
CA GLN A 335 20.88 10.77 -26.78
C GLN A 335 19.76 11.08 -25.80
N PRO A 336 19.96 12.02 -24.86
CA PRO A 336 18.88 12.45 -23.96
C PRO A 336 17.71 13.05 -24.75
N ASP A 337 16.51 12.58 -24.44
CA ASP A 337 15.27 13.21 -24.91
C ASP A 337 14.80 14.21 -23.85
N ASN A 338 15.13 15.49 -24.05
CA ASN A 338 14.84 16.53 -23.08
C ASN A 338 13.35 16.89 -22.98
N ASP A 339 12.55 16.55 -24.00
CA ASP A 339 11.12 16.83 -24.00
C ASP A 339 10.37 15.85 -23.08
N LEU A 340 10.90 14.64 -22.90
CA LEU A 340 10.36 13.60 -22.05
C LEU A 340 11.05 13.50 -20.69
N THR A 341 12.27 14.05 -20.57
CA THR A 341 13.03 14.06 -19.30
C THR A 341 12.41 15.04 -18.31
N SER A 342 12.16 14.59 -17.09
CA SER A 342 11.57 15.42 -16.04
C SER A 342 12.22 15.16 -14.70
N LYS A 343 12.45 16.24 -13.96
CA LYS A 343 12.85 16.14 -12.56
C LYS A 343 12.05 17.15 -11.76
N PHE A 344 11.32 16.65 -10.76
CA PHE A 344 10.54 17.51 -9.88
C PHE A 344 10.76 17.18 -8.41
N ASN A 345 10.57 18.19 -7.59
CA ASN A 345 10.45 18.12 -6.15
C ASN A 345 9.08 18.68 -5.75
N GLN A 346 8.43 18.04 -4.80
CA GLN A 346 7.19 18.53 -4.19
C GLN A 346 7.36 18.50 -2.68
N ASP A 347 7.24 19.65 -2.05
CA ASP A 347 7.12 19.81 -0.60
C ASP A 347 5.65 20.08 -0.26
N GLN A 348 5.12 19.34 0.72
CA GLN A 348 3.73 19.45 1.14
C GLN A 348 3.64 19.41 2.66
N ASP A 349 3.04 20.46 3.23
CA ASP A 349 2.72 20.58 4.65
C ASP A 349 1.20 20.53 4.83
N ILE A 350 0.70 19.65 5.70
CA ILE A 350 -0.72 19.53 5.99
C ILE A 350 -0.93 19.65 7.49
N LEU A 351 -1.67 20.69 7.90
CA LEU A 351 -2.14 20.85 9.28
C LEU A 351 -3.62 20.52 9.33
N ALA A 352 -3.99 19.53 10.16
CA ALA A 352 -5.37 19.12 10.34
C ALA A 352 -5.81 19.19 11.80
N ALA A 353 -7.08 19.55 12.01
CA ALA A 353 -7.77 19.43 13.29
C ALA A 353 -9.13 18.77 13.06
N TYR A 354 -9.53 17.90 13.97
CA TYR A 354 -10.78 17.15 13.83
C TYR A 354 -11.44 16.87 15.18
N ALA A 355 -12.75 16.70 15.11
CA ALA A 355 -13.56 16.25 16.23
C ALA A 355 -14.71 15.37 15.75
N ASP A 356 -14.97 14.29 16.49
CA ASP A 356 -16.06 13.35 16.28
C ASP A 356 -16.90 13.23 17.55
N TYR A 357 -18.20 13.15 17.37
CA TYR A 357 -19.14 12.80 18.42
C TYR A 357 -19.83 11.49 18.10
N GLN A 358 -19.82 10.55 19.03
CA GLN A 358 -20.47 9.25 18.92
C GLN A 358 -21.60 9.12 19.93
N LEU A 359 -22.72 8.57 19.46
CA LEU A 359 -23.92 8.30 20.23
C LEU A 359 -24.32 6.83 20.10
N LYS A 360 -24.58 6.15 21.24
CA LYS A 360 -25.08 4.76 21.29
C LYS A 360 -26.32 4.70 22.17
N LEU A 361 -27.50 4.50 21.57
CA LEU A 361 -28.78 4.42 22.25
C LEU A 361 -29.48 3.08 21.93
N GLY A 362 -29.21 2.06 22.76
CA GLY A 362 -29.78 0.73 22.56
C GLY A 362 -29.41 0.12 21.20
N LYS A 363 -30.39 0.03 20.28
CA LYS A 363 -30.21 -0.47 18.93
C LYS A 363 -29.71 0.57 17.92
N PHE A 364 -29.61 1.82 18.35
CA PHE A 364 -29.23 2.95 17.53
C PHE A 364 -27.79 3.35 17.81
N GLY A 365 -26.99 3.55 16.78
CA GLY A 365 -25.66 4.16 16.81
C GLY A 365 -25.59 5.31 15.80
N GLY A 366 -25.00 6.42 16.23
CA GLY A 366 -24.73 7.56 15.38
C GLY A 366 -23.34 8.08 15.62
N LYS A 367 -22.69 8.58 14.57
CA LYS A 367 -21.42 9.28 14.64
C LYS A 367 -21.49 10.49 13.71
N ALA A 368 -21.04 11.64 14.18
CA ALA A 368 -20.89 12.83 13.38
C ALA A 368 -19.55 13.48 13.69
N GLY A 369 -18.85 13.90 12.67
CA GLY A 369 -17.53 14.50 12.80
C GLY A 369 -17.26 15.57 11.78
N VAL A 370 -16.25 16.37 12.05
CA VAL A 370 -15.71 17.37 11.15
C VAL A 370 -14.20 17.36 11.22
N ARG A 371 -13.57 17.49 10.05
CA ARG A 371 -12.13 17.65 9.90
C ARG A 371 -11.86 18.88 9.07
N PHE A 372 -11.01 19.75 9.57
CA PHE A 372 -10.44 20.89 8.84
C PHE A 372 -8.99 20.55 8.48
N GLU A 373 -8.61 20.79 7.25
CA GLU A 373 -7.23 20.65 6.77
C GLU A 373 -6.79 21.96 6.13
N HIS A 374 -5.57 22.36 6.40
CA HIS A 374 -4.86 23.42 5.70
C HIS A 374 -3.63 22.80 5.06
N THR A 375 -3.57 22.84 3.72
CA THR A 375 -2.49 22.29 2.93
C THR A 375 -1.69 23.41 2.26
N ILE A 376 -0.38 23.36 2.41
CA ILE A 376 0.59 24.19 1.68
C ILE A 376 1.39 23.24 0.81
N MET A 377 1.53 23.56 -0.47
CA MET A 377 2.25 22.74 -1.43
C MET A 377 3.12 23.62 -2.32
N ASP A 378 4.37 23.21 -2.49
CA ASP A 378 5.32 23.80 -3.42
C ASP A 378 5.80 22.71 -4.39
N VAL A 379 5.79 23.01 -5.69
CA VAL A 379 6.22 22.07 -6.74
C VAL A 379 7.20 22.76 -7.67
N GLU A 380 8.40 22.21 -7.74
CA GLU A 380 9.49 22.69 -8.56
C GLU A 380 9.88 21.68 -9.65
N TYR A 381 9.81 22.09 -10.92
CA TYR A 381 10.32 21.36 -12.07
C TYR A 381 11.67 21.90 -12.50
N LYS A 382 12.73 21.11 -12.36
CA LYS A 382 14.09 21.54 -12.64
C LYS A 382 14.32 21.95 -14.10
N TYR A 383 13.71 21.20 -15.03
CA TYR A 383 13.92 21.39 -16.47
C TYR A 383 12.79 22.19 -17.14
N MET A 384 11.72 22.46 -16.42
CA MET A 384 10.55 23.21 -16.90
C MET A 384 10.10 24.20 -15.84
N PRO A 385 10.90 25.26 -15.54
CA PRO A 385 10.56 26.21 -14.47
C PRO A 385 9.22 26.92 -14.65
N ASP A 386 8.74 27.03 -15.87
CA ASP A 386 7.42 27.63 -16.19
C ASP A 386 6.25 26.80 -15.65
N ARG A 387 6.50 25.57 -15.22
CA ARG A 387 5.51 24.67 -14.57
C ARG A 387 5.60 24.68 -13.07
N ASN A 388 6.51 25.43 -12.48
CA ASN A 388 6.60 25.61 -11.04
C ASN A 388 5.32 26.27 -10.54
N PHE A 389 4.81 25.78 -9.43
CA PHE A 389 3.67 26.41 -8.78
C PHE A 389 3.70 26.16 -7.27
N ASP A 390 3.14 27.10 -6.56
CA ASP A 390 2.77 26.99 -5.16
C ASP A 390 1.24 27.01 -5.04
N SER A 391 0.73 26.33 -4.04
CA SER A 391 -0.69 26.30 -3.75
C SER A 391 -0.92 26.20 -2.25
N ASN A 392 -1.91 26.92 -1.77
CA ASN A 392 -2.41 26.71 -0.43
C ASN A 392 -3.94 26.65 -0.46
N PHE A 393 -4.53 25.70 0.24
CA PHE A 393 -5.97 25.54 0.26
C PHE A 393 -6.45 24.97 1.59
N ASN A 394 -7.75 25.13 1.82
CA ASN A 394 -8.40 24.65 3.02
C ASN A 394 -9.52 23.69 2.63
N ASP A 395 -9.60 22.57 3.33
CA ASP A 395 -10.66 21.60 3.19
C ASP A 395 -11.44 21.45 4.49
N LEU A 396 -12.76 21.42 4.38
CA LEU A 396 -13.65 21.08 5.47
C LEU A 396 -14.40 19.81 5.10
N VAL A 397 -14.11 18.75 5.83
CA VAL A 397 -14.65 17.40 5.56
C VAL A 397 -15.61 17.01 6.69
N PRO A 398 -16.92 17.24 6.53
CA PRO A 398 -17.91 16.70 7.45
C PRO A 398 -18.09 15.19 7.20
N SER A 399 -18.37 14.45 8.25
CA SER A 399 -18.70 13.02 8.18
C SER A 399 -19.90 12.73 9.09
N ALA A 400 -20.79 11.84 8.66
CA ALA A 400 -21.86 11.35 9.50
C ALA A 400 -22.13 9.89 9.17
N SER A 401 -22.36 9.09 10.20
CA SER A 401 -22.81 7.72 10.01
C SER A 401 -23.91 7.37 11.01
N PHE A 402 -24.73 6.46 10.58
CA PHE A 402 -25.90 6.01 11.29
C PHE A 402 -26.00 4.49 11.21
N THR A 403 -26.28 3.84 12.34
CA THR A 403 -26.52 2.40 12.40
C THR A 403 -27.79 2.10 13.19
N TYR A 404 -28.59 1.19 12.69
CA TYR A 404 -29.76 0.69 13.41
C TYR A 404 -29.83 -0.82 13.37
N GLN A 405 -29.80 -1.46 14.53
CA GLN A 405 -29.88 -2.90 14.67
C GLN A 405 -31.35 -3.36 14.67
N LEU A 406 -31.83 -3.83 13.53
CA LEU A 406 -33.19 -4.36 13.37
C LEU A 406 -33.41 -5.67 14.18
N ALA A 407 -32.43 -6.56 14.09
CA ALA A 407 -32.39 -7.84 14.79
C ALA A 407 -30.94 -8.19 15.15
N PRO A 408 -30.69 -9.21 15.98
CA PRO A 408 -29.32 -9.61 16.31
C PRO A 408 -28.40 -9.86 15.12
N THR A 409 -28.97 -10.27 13.99
CA THR A 409 -28.25 -10.58 12.73
C THR A 409 -28.52 -9.58 11.60
N LYS A 410 -29.27 -8.49 11.84
CA LYS A 410 -29.67 -7.53 10.78
C LYS A 410 -29.41 -6.10 11.25
N THR A 411 -28.57 -5.38 10.53
CA THR A 411 -28.26 -3.98 10.79
C THR A 411 -28.45 -3.15 9.51
N ILE A 412 -29.09 -2.01 9.63
CA ILE A 412 -29.10 -0.97 8.59
C ILE A 412 -27.99 0.00 8.92
N ARG A 413 -27.24 0.42 7.91
CA ARG A 413 -26.21 1.46 8.01
C ARG A 413 -26.40 2.46 6.87
N ALA A 414 -26.13 3.75 7.18
CA ALA A 414 -26.00 4.83 6.22
C ALA A 414 -24.77 5.67 6.63
N ASN A 415 -23.99 6.09 5.64
CA ASN A 415 -22.80 6.95 5.80
C ASN A 415 -22.95 8.15 4.88
#